data_18bf2a8bd46d4f68e1febe6e31aaa838
#
_entry.id   18bf2a8bd46d4f68e1febe6e31aaa838
#
_cell.length_a   1.000
_cell.length_b   1.000
_cell.length_c   1.000
_cell.angle_alpha   90.00
_cell.angle_beta   90.00
_cell.angle_gamma   90.00
#
_symmetry.space_group_name_H-M   'P 1'
#
loop_
_entity.id
_entity.type
_entity.pdbx_description
1 polymer ?
#
loop_
_entity_poly.entity_id
_entity_poly.type
_entity_poly.pdbx_seq_one_letter_code
_entity_poly.pdbx_strand_id
1 'polypeptide(L)'
;YGPSVWALNLKDGSLSSCARGFCPGVIPGKNNEFYCVRNTTDGRSEIWHVNYVTGQETIVLSDKNRSFTNPSLSPDGKWLLVVGNSESQITKQQNTDIFVVRVDGTQLTQLTYHPATDMCPVWSKDGKAIFFISSRANKEEYFNIWRMNFAL
;
A
#
# COMPACT_ATOMS: atom_id res chain seq x y z
N TYR A 1 -14.99 1.35 -17.54
CA TYR A 1 -15.20 2.06 -16.26
C TYR A 1 -14.47 1.27 -15.17
N GLY A 2 -13.53 1.91 -14.48
CA GLY A 2 -12.79 1.33 -13.36
C GLY A 2 -13.11 2.07 -12.05
N PRO A 3 -12.60 1.57 -10.89
CA PRO A 3 -12.80 2.21 -9.61
C PRO A 3 -12.21 3.62 -9.60
N SER A 4 -12.81 4.52 -8.80
CA SER A 4 -12.37 5.91 -8.66
C SER A 4 -12.29 6.29 -7.19
N VAL A 5 -11.33 7.14 -6.86
CA VAL A 5 -11.17 7.77 -5.55
C VAL A 5 -12.03 9.04 -5.53
N TRP A 6 -12.81 9.21 -4.47
CA TRP A 6 -13.70 10.34 -4.27
C TRP A 6 -13.37 11.08 -2.98
N ALA A 7 -13.51 12.39 -2.98
CA ALA A 7 -13.45 13.23 -1.80
C ALA A 7 -14.85 13.65 -1.39
N LEU A 8 -15.17 13.49 -0.08
CA LEU A 8 -16.37 14.00 0.55
C LEU A 8 -16.02 15.24 1.38
N ASN A 9 -16.66 16.34 1.06
CA ASN A 9 -16.58 17.53 1.89
C ASN A 9 -17.53 17.39 3.10
N LEU A 10 -16.97 17.31 4.29
CA LEU A 10 -17.77 17.11 5.52
C LEU A 10 -18.57 18.34 5.96
N LYS A 11 -18.33 19.52 5.37
CA LYS A 11 -19.07 20.74 5.72
C LYS A 11 -20.41 20.86 4.98
N ASP A 12 -20.42 20.46 3.72
CA ASP A 12 -21.60 20.64 2.85
C ASP A 12 -22.10 19.34 2.22
N GLY A 13 -21.41 18.20 2.47
CA GLY A 13 -21.77 16.89 1.93
C GLY A 13 -21.47 16.72 0.45
N SER A 14 -20.78 17.65 -0.18
CA SER A 14 -20.46 17.54 -1.60
C SER A 14 -19.43 16.44 -1.89
N LEU A 15 -19.60 15.76 -3.03
CA LEU A 15 -18.71 14.74 -3.53
C LEU A 15 -18.00 15.21 -4.78
N SER A 16 -16.68 14.98 -4.86
CA SER A 16 -15.90 15.22 -6.07
C SER A 16 -15.02 14.02 -6.42
N SER A 17 -15.00 13.65 -7.70
CA SER A 17 -14.10 12.62 -8.19
C SER A 17 -12.67 13.16 -8.22
N CYS A 18 -11.74 12.48 -7.57
CA CYS A 18 -10.34 12.89 -7.49
C CYS A 18 -9.49 12.26 -8.59
N ALA A 19 -9.56 10.94 -8.73
CA ALA A 19 -8.77 10.21 -9.72
C ALA A 19 -9.32 8.80 -9.95
N ARG A 20 -8.88 8.16 -11.02
CA ARG A 20 -9.04 6.71 -11.20
C ARG A 20 -8.13 5.98 -10.23
N GLY A 21 -8.59 4.87 -9.67
CA GLY A 21 -7.83 4.03 -8.75
C GLY A 21 -8.64 3.58 -7.55
N PHE A 22 -8.00 2.84 -6.65
CA PHE A 22 -8.59 2.31 -5.41
C PHE A 22 -7.54 2.25 -4.30
N CYS A 23 -7.91 1.85 -3.08
CA CYS A 23 -7.04 1.82 -1.89
C CYS A 23 -6.22 3.11 -1.73
N PRO A 24 -6.86 4.28 -1.52
CA PRO A 24 -6.13 5.51 -1.36
C PRO A 24 -5.29 5.51 -0.08
N GLY A 25 -4.02 5.89 -0.19
CA GLY A 25 -3.09 6.16 0.91
C GLY A 25 -2.89 7.64 1.08
N VAL A 26 -3.30 8.19 2.23
CA VAL A 26 -3.19 9.62 2.50
C VAL A 26 -1.75 10.08 2.72
N ILE A 27 -1.46 11.33 2.37
CA ILE A 27 -0.19 12.00 2.64
C ILE A 27 -0.45 13.03 3.75
N PRO A 28 0.08 12.82 4.98
CA PRO A 28 -0.14 13.76 6.07
C PRO A 28 0.29 15.19 5.71
N GLY A 29 -0.59 16.16 5.98
CA GLY A 29 -0.36 17.57 5.67
C GLY A 29 -0.55 17.96 4.19
N LYS A 30 -0.93 17.03 3.32
CA LYS A 30 -1.22 17.26 1.91
C LYS A 30 -2.69 16.97 1.63
N ASN A 31 -3.50 17.99 1.46
CA ASN A 31 -4.95 17.81 1.25
C ASN A 31 -5.31 17.43 -0.19
N ASN A 32 -4.41 17.65 -1.14
CA ASN A 32 -4.65 17.49 -2.57
C ASN A 32 -3.87 16.34 -3.20
N GLU A 33 -3.12 15.60 -2.39
CA GLU A 33 -2.23 14.54 -2.86
C GLU A 33 -2.49 13.25 -2.09
N PHE A 34 -2.42 12.14 -2.79
CA PHE A 34 -2.53 10.80 -2.21
C PHE A 34 -1.84 9.76 -3.08
N TYR A 35 -1.57 8.61 -2.51
CA TYR A 35 -1.21 7.42 -3.25
C TYR A 35 -2.46 6.60 -3.55
N CYS A 36 -2.49 5.90 -4.68
CA CYS A 36 -3.56 4.95 -4.98
C CYS A 36 -3.02 3.78 -5.79
N VAL A 37 -3.86 2.77 -5.91
CA VAL A 37 -3.60 1.58 -6.70
C VAL A 37 -4.33 1.69 -8.03
N ARG A 38 -3.68 1.30 -9.12
CA ARG A 38 -4.31 1.15 -10.44
C ARG A 38 -3.97 -0.20 -11.03
N ASN A 39 -4.96 -0.80 -11.67
CA ASN A 39 -4.73 -2.01 -12.44
C ASN A 39 -4.14 -1.68 -13.80
N THR A 40 -3.15 -2.45 -14.20
CA THR A 40 -2.60 -2.46 -15.54
C THR A 40 -3.49 -3.28 -16.50
N THR A 41 -3.25 -3.16 -17.78
CA THR A 41 -4.02 -3.90 -18.81
C THR A 41 -3.80 -5.41 -18.77
N ASP A 42 -2.70 -5.86 -18.21
CA ASP A 42 -2.35 -7.28 -18.01
C ASP A 42 -2.78 -7.84 -16.65
N GLY A 43 -3.58 -7.10 -15.90
CA GLY A 43 -4.21 -7.55 -14.65
C GLY A 43 -3.35 -7.40 -13.39
N ARG A 44 -2.17 -6.79 -13.48
CA ARG A 44 -1.35 -6.43 -12.31
C ARG A 44 -1.83 -5.12 -11.69
N SER A 45 -1.23 -4.75 -10.56
CA SER A 45 -1.52 -3.50 -9.86
C SER A 45 -0.25 -2.72 -9.58
N GLU A 46 -0.33 -1.41 -9.74
CA GLU A 46 0.74 -0.43 -9.57
C GLU A 46 0.36 0.60 -8.51
N ILE A 47 1.37 1.22 -7.90
CA ILE A 47 1.19 2.34 -6.98
C ILE A 47 1.44 3.64 -7.72
N TRP A 48 0.48 4.55 -7.63
CA TRP A 48 0.50 5.87 -8.21
C TRP A 48 0.48 6.95 -7.15
N HIS A 49 1.20 8.04 -7.39
CA HIS A 49 1.08 9.29 -6.68
C HIS A 49 0.23 10.24 -7.53
N VAL A 50 -0.77 10.86 -6.92
CA VAL A 50 -1.74 11.71 -7.60
C VAL A 50 -1.87 13.03 -6.84
N ASN A 51 -1.75 14.14 -7.58
CA ASN A 51 -2.23 15.45 -7.15
C ASN A 51 -3.48 15.77 -7.98
N TYR A 52 -4.65 15.62 -7.38
CA TYR A 52 -5.92 15.73 -8.12
C TYR A 52 -6.34 17.16 -8.43
N VAL A 53 -5.70 18.17 -7.85
CA VAL A 53 -5.95 19.59 -8.16
C VAL A 53 -5.16 20.02 -9.38
N THR A 54 -3.90 19.63 -9.48
CA THR A 54 -3.04 19.96 -10.63
C THR A 54 -3.19 18.98 -11.78
N GLY A 55 -3.77 17.81 -11.52
CA GLY A 55 -3.84 16.70 -12.48
C GLY A 55 -2.52 15.96 -12.67
N GLN A 56 -1.51 16.24 -11.84
CA GLN A 56 -0.23 15.53 -11.93
C GLN A 56 -0.36 14.11 -11.37
N GLU A 57 0.06 13.15 -12.17
CA GLU A 57 0.03 11.73 -11.82
C GLU A 57 1.35 11.07 -12.18
N THR A 58 1.91 10.26 -11.27
CA THR A 58 3.20 9.59 -11.45
C THR A 58 3.13 8.16 -10.93
N ILE A 59 3.73 7.22 -11.67
CA ILE A 59 3.95 5.84 -11.19
C ILE A 59 5.07 5.89 -10.16
N VAL A 60 4.79 5.39 -8.95
CA VAL A 60 5.80 5.25 -7.89
C VAL A 60 6.39 3.86 -7.90
N LEU A 61 5.54 2.84 -8.07
CA LEU A 61 5.99 1.45 -8.07
C LEU A 61 5.23 0.65 -9.11
N SER A 62 5.98 0.03 -10.01
CA SER A 62 5.51 -0.93 -11.00
C SER A 62 6.52 -2.05 -11.13
N ASP A 63 6.06 -3.29 -11.24
CA ASP A 63 6.91 -4.47 -11.44
C ASP A 63 6.23 -5.42 -12.43
N LYS A 64 6.99 -5.96 -13.38
CA LYS A 64 6.48 -6.84 -14.44
C LYS A 64 6.00 -8.21 -13.93
N ASN A 65 6.39 -8.60 -12.71
CA ASN A 65 6.09 -9.92 -12.13
C ASN A 65 5.24 -9.83 -10.86
N ARG A 66 4.97 -8.62 -10.35
CA ARG A 66 4.27 -8.41 -9.07
C ARG A 66 3.17 -7.37 -9.19
N SER A 67 2.14 -7.58 -8.38
CA SER A 67 1.12 -6.59 -8.08
C SER A 67 1.37 -5.97 -6.72
N PHE A 68 1.10 -4.66 -6.58
CA PHE A 68 1.24 -3.95 -5.32
C PHE A 68 -0.07 -3.26 -4.94
N THR A 69 -0.40 -3.29 -3.65
CA THR A 69 -1.61 -2.68 -3.09
C THR A 69 -1.33 -2.04 -1.72
N ASN A 70 -2.34 -1.39 -1.14
CA ASN A 70 -2.33 -0.86 0.24
C ASN A 70 -1.13 0.07 0.55
N PRO A 71 -0.92 1.15 -0.22
CA PRO A 71 0.15 2.10 0.07
C PRO A 71 -0.08 2.83 1.39
N SER A 72 0.95 2.89 2.25
CA SER A 72 0.95 3.60 3.52
C SER A 72 2.25 4.37 3.68
N LEU A 73 2.17 5.71 3.73
CA LEU A 73 3.34 6.59 3.84
C LEU A 73 3.89 6.61 5.26
N SER A 74 5.22 6.56 5.39
CA SER A 74 5.90 6.74 6.68
C SER A 74 5.71 8.15 7.22
N PRO A 75 5.74 8.34 8.55
CA PRO A 75 5.58 9.66 9.17
C PRO A 75 6.61 10.70 8.75
N ASP A 76 7.82 10.28 8.36
CA ASP A 76 8.89 11.14 7.85
C ASP A 76 8.76 11.44 6.34
N GLY A 77 7.76 10.84 5.67
CA GLY A 77 7.48 11.05 4.25
C GLY A 77 8.47 10.42 3.27
N LYS A 78 9.35 9.52 3.72
CA LYS A 78 10.42 8.97 2.86
C LYS A 78 10.14 7.59 2.31
N TRP A 79 9.25 6.84 2.97
CA TRP A 79 9.01 5.44 2.68
C TRP A 79 7.53 5.13 2.51
N LEU A 80 7.22 4.21 1.62
CA LEU A 80 5.89 3.61 1.47
C LEU A 80 5.96 2.15 1.88
N LEU A 81 5.04 1.72 2.76
CA LEU A 81 4.68 0.33 2.89
C LEU A 81 3.71 -0.02 1.78
N VAL A 82 3.84 -1.21 1.23
CA VAL A 82 2.93 -1.79 0.26
C VAL A 82 2.76 -3.29 0.54
N VAL A 83 1.65 -3.85 0.12
CA VAL A 83 1.45 -5.29 0.03
C VAL A 83 1.80 -5.74 -1.36
N GLY A 84 2.67 -6.73 -1.49
CA GLY A 84 3.03 -7.33 -2.77
C GLY A 84 2.73 -8.81 -2.80
N ASN A 85 2.32 -9.35 -3.96
CA ASN A 85 2.26 -10.79 -4.14
C ASN A 85 3.68 -11.37 -4.19
N SER A 86 3.85 -12.52 -3.57
CA SER A 86 5.12 -13.24 -3.48
C SER A 86 4.87 -14.75 -3.52
N GLU A 87 5.92 -15.50 -3.74
CA GLU A 87 5.89 -16.96 -3.60
C GLU A 87 6.61 -17.35 -2.31
N SER A 88 5.93 -18.10 -1.46
CA SER A 88 6.55 -18.64 -0.25
C SER A 88 7.72 -19.54 -0.58
N GLN A 89 8.88 -19.27 -0.01
CA GLN A 89 10.08 -20.10 -0.18
C GLN A 89 9.91 -21.50 0.43
N ILE A 90 9.00 -21.66 1.39
CA ILE A 90 8.74 -22.90 2.13
C ILE A 90 7.68 -23.74 1.39
N THR A 91 6.51 -23.16 1.14
CA THR A 91 5.34 -23.91 0.61
C THR A 91 5.24 -23.87 -0.90
N LYS A 92 5.99 -22.98 -1.56
CA LYS A 92 5.89 -22.69 -2.99
C LYS A 92 4.50 -22.23 -3.45
N GLN A 93 3.67 -21.81 -2.53
CA GLN A 93 2.36 -21.24 -2.80
C GLN A 93 2.43 -19.73 -2.90
N GLN A 94 1.55 -19.16 -3.71
CA GLN A 94 1.40 -17.71 -3.78
C GLN A 94 0.77 -17.19 -2.50
N ASN A 95 1.35 -16.13 -1.95
CA ASN A 95 0.82 -15.39 -0.80
C ASN A 95 1.01 -13.89 -1.02
N THR A 96 0.74 -13.10 0.00
CA THR A 96 1.06 -11.67 0.04
C THR A 96 1.96 -11.38 1.23
N ASP A 97 2.94 -10.52 0.99
CA ASP A 97 3.90 -10.05 1.99
C ASP A 97 3.95 -8.52 2.03
N ILE A 98 4.49 -8.01 3.14
CA ILE A 98 4.74 -6.59 3.31
C ILE A 98 6.09 -6.22 2.70
N PHE A 99 6.07 -5.16 1.91
CA PHE A 99 7.26 -4.55 1.32
C PHE A 99 7.36 -3.08 1.77
N VAL A 100 8.58 -2.56 1.72
CA VAL A 100 8.86 -1.14 1.85
C VAL A 100 9.60 -0.66 0.62
N VAL A 101 9.29 0.55 0.16
CA VAL A 101 9.92 1.20 -0.98
C VAL A 101 10.10 2.69 -0.69
N ARG A 102 11.14 3.32 -1.21
CA ARG A 102 11.24 4.78 -1.14
C ARG A 102 10.16 5.46 -1.97
N VAL A 103 9.76 6.66 -1.57
CA VAL A 103 8.72 7.43 -2.30
C VAL A 103 9.10 7.78 -3.74
N ASP A 104 10.36 7.68 -4.10
CA ASP A 104 10.86 7.81 -5.47
C ASP A 104 10.85 6.48 -6.26
N GLY A 105 10.32 5.40 -5.67
CA GLY A 105 10.24 4.07 -6.29
C GLY A 105 11.50 3.22 -6.19
N THR A 106 12.55 3.72 -5.55
CA THR A 106 13.81 2.99 -5.36
C THR A 106 13.83 2.15 -4.09
N GLN A 107 14.80 1.26 -3.94
CA GLN A 107 15.05 0.45 -2.73
C GLN A 107 13.84 -0.39 -2.27
N LEU A 108 13.14 -1.02 -3.21
CA LEU A 108 12.08 -1.97 -2.88
C LEU A 108 12.68 -3.15 -2.08
N THR A 109 12.17 -3.36 -0.87
CA THR A 109 12.63 -4.40 0.07
C THR A 109 11.45 -5.15 0.64
N GLN A 110 11.50 -6.48 0.62
CA GLN A 110 10.53 -7.33 1.29
C GLN A 110 10.82 -7.38 2.78
N LEU A 111 9.79 -7.22 3.61
CA LEU A 111 9.91 -7.20 5.08
C LEU A 111 9.39 -8.48 5.75
N THR A 112 8.44 -9.17 5.14
CA THR A 112 7.90 -10.41 5.68
C THR A 112 8.10 -11.56 4.70
N TYR A 113 8.32 -12.77 5.26
CA TYR A 113 8.69 -13.98 4.50
C TYR A 113 7.95 -15.23 5.00
N HIS A 114 6.96 -15.06 5.88
CA HIS A 114 6.19 -16.17 6.40
C HIS A 114 5.24 -16.72 5.32
N PRO A 115 4.96 -18.05 5.27
CA PRO A 115 4.02 -18.61 4.28
C PRO A 115 2.58 -18.11 4.39
N ALA A 116 2.22 -17.49 5.50
CA ALA A 116 0.89 -16.90 5.70
C ALA A 116 0.73 -15.60 4.91
N THR A 117 -0.51 -15.26 4.61
CA THR A 117 -0.88 -13.99 4.02
C THR A 117 -0.68 -12.84 5.01
N ASP A 118 0.10 -11.84 4.61
CA ASP A 118 0.32 -10.59 5.35
C ASP A 118 -0.27 -9.42 4.55
N MET A 119 -1.03 -8.54 5.22
CA MET A 119 -1.74 -7.44 4.54
C MET A 119 -2.01 -6.23 5.46
N CYS A 120 -2.52 -5.15 4.87
CA CYS A 120 -2.94 -3.93 5.56
C CYS A 120 -1.86 -3.33 6.47
N PRO A 121 -0.62 -3.10 6.00
CA PRO A 121 0.43 -2.53 6.82
C PRO A 121 0.17 -1.05 7.11
N VAL A 122 0.45 -0.64 8.35
CA VAL A 122 0.42 0.76 8.77
C VAL A 122 1.62 1.08 9.65
N TRP A 123 2.11 2.30 9.55
CA TRP A 123 3.19 2.79 10.40
C TRP A 123 2.70 3.12 11.80
N SER A 124 3.56 2.90 12.80
CA SER A 124 3.42 3.60 14.08
C SER A 124 3.65 5.11 13.88
N LYS A 125 3.05 5.92 14.77
CA LYS A 125 3.15 7.39 14.69
C LYS A 125 4.59 7.91 14.70
N ASP A 126 5.49 7.21 15.37
CA ASP A 126 6.91 7.54 15.48
C ASP A 126 7.78 6.93 14.36
N GLY A 127 7.19 6.16 13.45
CA GLY A 127 7.87 5.49 12.34
C GLY A 127 8.78 4.33 12.74
N LYS A 128 8.81 3.92 14.02
CA LYS A 128 9.70 2.88 14.54
C LYS A 128 9.12 1.47 14.52
N ALA A 129 7.85 1.36 14.18
CA ALA A 129 7.18 0.08 14.07
C ALA A 129 6.18 0.06 12.92
N ILE A 130 5.88 -1.14 12.47
CA ILE A 130 4.88 -1.45 11.48
C ILE A 130 3.88 -2.41 12.10
N PHE A 131 2.59 -2.09 12.00
CA PHE A 131 1.51 -3.00 12.34
C PHE A 131 0.91 -3.56 11.05
N PHE A 132 0.54 -4.81 11.06
CA PHE A 132 -0.05 -5.49 9.91
C PHE A 132 -0.95 -6.63 10.38
N ILE A 133 -1.82 -7.14 9.52
CA ILE A 133 -2.60 -8.33 9.81
C ILE A 133 -1.98 -9.54 9.12
N SER A 134 -2.02 -10.69 9.79
CA SER A 134 -1.43 -11.93 9.32
C SER A 134 -2.19 -13.14 9.83
N SER A 135 -2.28 -14.18 9.01
CA SER A 135 -2.88 -15.48 9.37
C SER A 135 -1.87 -16.46 10.01
N ARG A 136 -0.63 -16.03 10.33
CA ARG A 136 0.47 -16.90 10.79
C ARG A 136 0.27 -17.59 12.14
N ALA A 137 -0.65 -17.12 12.98
CA ALA A 137 -0.80 -17.63 14.34
C ALA A 137 -1.73 -18.85 14.47
N ASN A 138 -2.55 -19.15 13.45
CA ASN A 138 -3.62 -20.13 13.59
C ASN A 138 -3.73 -21.09 12.42
N LYS A 139 -4.02 -22.36 12.76
CA LYS A 139 -4.38 -23.39 11.78
C LYS A 139 -5.77 -23.17 11.13
N GLU A 140 -6.53 -22.16 11.59
CA GLU A 140 -7.93 -21.92 11.22
C GLU A 140 -8.17 -20.66 10.42
N GLU A 141 -7.16 -20.15 9.71
CA GLU A 141 -7.27 -18.99 8.79
C GLU A 141 -7.74 -17.67 9.42
N TYR A 142 -7.67 -17.51 10.75
CA TYR A 142 -7.97 -16.23 11.39
C TYR A 142 -6.81 -15.25 11.28
N PHE A 143 -7.12 -14.00 10.97
CA PHE A 143 -6.15 -12.92 10.96
C PHE A 143 -6.01 -12.29 12.34
N ASN A 144 -4.76 -12.00 12.72
CA ASN A 144 -4.41 -11.28 13.94
C ASN A 144 -3.54 -10.07 13.60
N ILE A 145 -3.53 -9.09 14.49
CA ILE A 145 -2.66 -7.92 14.36
C ILE A 145 -1.26 -8.30 14.87
N TRP A 146 -0.28 -8.01 14.06
CA TRP A 146 1.13 -8.21 14.34
C TRP A 146 1.89 -6.90 14.33
N ARG A 147 2.97 -6.85 15.07
CA ARG A 147 3.87 -5.69 15.13
C ARG A 147 5.30 -6.15 14.85
N MET A 148 5.99 -5.44 13.96
CA MET A 148 7.44 -5.57 13.79
C MET A 148 8.12 -4.24 14.10
N ASN A 149 9.35 -4.28 14.61
CA ASN A 149 10.19 -3.10 14.72
C ASN A 149 10.74 -2.74 13.34
N PHE A 150 10.83 -1.45 13.07
CA PHE A 150 11.42 -0.94 11.86
C PHE A 150 12.59 -0.02 12.21
N ALA A 151 13.78 -0.34 11.70
CA ALA A 151 14.99 0.48 11.78
C ALA A 151 15.70 0.39 10.43
N LEU A 152 16.01 1.53 9.83
CA LEU A 152 16.89 1.68 8.67
C LEU A 152 18.21 2.25 9.10
#